data_247322484a130886b6cd4d89319f8620
#
_entry.id   247322484a130886b6cd4d89319f8620
#
_cell.length_a   1.000
_cell.length_b   1.000
_cell.length_c   1.000
_cell.angle_alpha   90.00
_cell.angle_beta   90.00
_cell.angle_gamma   90.00
#
_symmetry.space_group_name_H-M   'P 1'
#
loop_
_entity.id
_entity.type
_entity.pdbx_description
1 polymer ?
#
loop_
_entity_poly.entity_id
_entity_poly.type
_entity_poly.pdbx_seq_one_letter_code
_entity_poly.pdbx_strand_id
1 'polypeptide(L)'
;MPRKRLSIALVVAAGVFAVLAIETLENWSGRRETETPLLLGTNLWLGYEPLFLARGLGHFDENSVRLVECASSSQVIRQFRDNTIQAAALTIDEVLLLRERGLDLRVVLVMDISQGGDAILARPEMQDLADLRGRKVGVENAALGAFVLMRALQKVDLSVQDVTMVSVEADEHERAFLSQQIDAVVTFDPIRSRLLAAGAIQLFDSTEMPNEIVDVLVIRADALERHQSHLITVLRGWFKALEYLEQNPDEALRRVSHRIKLTTEQIKQSQRGLHAPNLQENLLLLGGQPSPLEENASRLSTVMVDNALLGKGVVLSDCISAEPLMEVSAR
;
A
#
# COMPACT_ATOMS: atom_id res chain seq x y z
N MET A 1 -42.28 68.55 12.08
CA MET A 1 -42.14 67.12 12.60
C MET A 1 -41.72 66.12 11.54
N PRO A 2 -40.63 66.27 10.78
CA PRO A 2 -40.16 65.18 9.86
C PRO A 2 -38.93 64.41 10.34
N ARG A 3 -38.19 64.83 11.38
CA ARG A 3 -36.90 64.18 11.78
C ARG A 3 -37.02 62.79 12.44
N LYS A 4 -38.16 62.47 13.11
CA LYS A 4 -38.33 61.13 13.76
C LYS A 4 -38.60 59.96 12.82
N ARG A 5 -39.19 60.20 11.65
CA ARG A 5 -39.47 59.14 10.66
C ARG A 5 -38.21 58.68 9.91
N LEU A 6 -37.22 59.58 9.74
CA LEU A 6 -35.97 59.23 9.05
C LEU A 6 -35.06 58.33 9.91
N SER A 7 -35.09 58.53 11.25
CA SER A 7 -34.28 57.70 12.18
C SER A 7 -34.80 56.28 12.29
N ILE A 8 -36.11 56.03 12.20
CA ILE A 8 -36.71 54.65 12.28
C ILE A 8 -36.40 53.90 10.98
N ALA A 9 -36.47 54.54 9.81
CA ALA A 9 -36.14 53.89 8.55
C ALA A 9 -34.66 53.47 8.47
N LEU A 10 -33.73 54.23 9.04
CA LEU A 10 -32.30 53.93 9.08
C LEU A 10 -31.99 52.75 10.03
N VAL A 11 -32.68 52.67 11.18
CA VAL A 11 -32.53 51.55 12.13
C VAL A 11 -33.07 50.23 11.55
N VAL A 12 -34.21 50.29 10.86
CA VAL A 12 -34.78 49.10 10.19
C VAL A 12 -33.89 48.65 9.02
N ALA A 13 -33.35 49.54 8.21
CA ALA A 13 -32.43 49.22 7.13
C ALA A 13 -31.12 48.61 7.66
N ALA A 14 -30.56 49.14 8.76
CA ALA A 14 -29.37 48.59 9.41
C ALA A 14 -29.63 47.17 10.00
N GLY A 15 -30.83 46.95 10.58
CA GLY A 15 -31.23 45.62 11.08
C GLY A 15 -31.39 44.60 9.96
N VAL A 16 -32.00 44.95 8.84
CA VAL A 16 -32.13 44.05 7.68
C VAL A 16 -30.76 43.74 7.04
N PHE A 17 -29.87 44.74 6.98
CA PHE A 17 -28.51 44.52 6.48
C PHE A 17 -27.69 43.59 7.41
N ALA A 18 -27.86 43.72 8.74
CA ALA A 18 -27.18 42.83 9.71
C ALA A 18 -27.71 41.39 9.61
N VAL A 19 -29.01 41.17 9.45
CA VAL A 19 -29.60 39.83 9.28
C VAL A 19 -29.14 39.21 7.96
N LEU A 20 -29.15 39.93 6.85
CA LEU A 20 -28.64 39.46 5.56
C LEU A 20 -27.13 39.18 5.58
N ALA A 21 -26.35 39.97 6.32
CA ALA A 21 -24.93 39.73 6.49
C ALA A 21 -24.65 38.48 7.37
N ILE A 22 -25.47 38.22 8.39
CA ILE A 22 -25.38 37.02 9.21
C ILE A 22 -25.77 35.78 8.39
N GLU A 23 -26.88 35.83 7.64
CA GLU A 23 -27.29 34.73 6.75
C GLU A 23 -26.26 34.46 5.63
N THR A 24 -25.62 35.51 5.09
CA THR A 24 -24.54 35.31 4.10
C THR A 24 -23.25 34.78 4.72
N LEU A 25 -22.92 35.18 5.95
CA LEU A 25 -21.79 34.64 6.72
C LEU A 25 -22.03 33.17 7.14
N GLU A 26 -23.24 32.84 7.57
CA GLU A 26 -23.62 31.47 7.89
C GLU A 26 -23.66 30.58 6.63
N ASN A 27 -24.16 31.08 5.50
CA ASN A 27 -24.08 30.41 4.20
C ASN A 27 -22.66 30.36 3.63
N TRP A 28 -21.77 31.25 4.00
CA TRP A 28 -20.37 31.23 3.60
C TRP A 28 -19.52 30.31 4.49
N SER A 29 -19.80 30.25 5.80
CA SER A 29 -19.21 29.29 6.74
C SER A 29 -19.81 27.87 6.58
N GLY A 30 -21.01 27.75 6.02
CA GLY A 30 -21.66 26.48 5.67
C GLY A 30 -21.33 25.97 4.25
N ARG A 31 -20.54 26.65 3.45
CA ARG A 31 -19.81 26.02 2.37
C ARG A 31 -18.81 25.09 3.02
N ARG A 32 -19.19 23.81 3.21
CA ARG A 32 -18.23 22.73 3.35
C ARG A 32 -17.19 22.97 2.25
N GLU A 33 -15.95 23.29 2.65
CA GLU A 33 -14.84 23.07 1.74
C GLU A 33 -15.10 21.69 1.17
N THR A 34 -15.24 21.57 -0.14
CA THR A 34 -15.36 20.28 -0.78
C THR A 34 -14.07 19.56 -0.39
N GLU A 35 -14.19 18.68 0.61
CA GLU A 35 -13.04 17.94 1.11
C GLU A 35 -12.37 17.31 -0.11
N THR A 36 -11.11 17.66 -0.33
CA THR A 36 -10.36 17.07 -1.44
C THR A 36 -10.29 15.57 -1.22
N PRO A 37 -10.50 14.74 -2.25
CA PRO A 37 -10.43 13.29 -2.09
C PRO A 37 -9.08 12.86 -1.51
N LEU A 38 -9.10 11.81 -0.70
CA LEU A 38 -7.88 11.13 -0.27
C LEU A 38 -7.26 10.43 -1.49
N LEU A 39 -6.06 10.84 -1.90
CA LEU A 39 -5.30 10.15 -2.95
C LEU A 39 -4.50 9.03 -2.32
N LEU A 40 -4.83 7.78 -2.68
CA LEU A 40 -4.22 6.55 -2.18
C LEU A 40 -3.45 5.86 -3.31
N GLY A 41 -2.13 5.82 -3.19
CA GLY A 41 -1.24 5.18 -4.14
C GLY A 41 -1.12 3.67 -3.93
N THR A 42 -1.15 2.92 -5.01
CA THR A 42 -0.90 1.47 -5.04
C THR A 42 -0.02 1.13 -6.25
N ASN A 43 0.66 0.00 -6.21
CA ASN A 43 1.22 -0.66 -7.38
C ASN A 43 0.35 -1.85 -7.79
N LEU A 44 0.83 -2.61 -8.77
CA LEU A 44 0.15 -3.80 -9.29
C LEU A 44 0.48 -5.04 -8.41
N TRP A 45 -0.05 -5.07 -7.19
CA TRP A 45 0.07 -6.19 -6.26
C TRP A 45 -1.30 -6.84 -6.02
N LEU A 46 -1.36 -8.18 -6.07
CA LEU A 46 -2.62 -8.91 -5.90
C LEU A 46 -3.26 -8.70 -4.53
N GLY A 47 -2.44 -8.50 -3.48
CA GLY A 47 -2.91 -8.21 -2.13
C GLY A 47 -3.67 -6.89 -2.00
N TYR A 48 -3.53 -5.96 -2.97
CA TYR A 48 -4.26 -4.68 -2.96
C TYR A 48 -5.60 -4.72 -3.71
N GLU A 49 -5.94 -5.85 -4.36
CA GLU A 49 -7.20 -5.99 -5.10
C GLU A 49 -8.48 -5.73 -4.28
N PRO A 50 -8.53 -6.00 -2.95
CA PRO A 50 -9.70 -5.64 -2.15
C PRO A 50 -10.02 -4.13 -2.17
N LEU A 51 -9.05 -3.22 -2.36
CA LEU A 51 -9.33 -1.78 -2.55
C LEU A 51 -10.12 -1.53 -3.84
N PHE A 52 -9.70 -2.14 -4.94
CA PHE A 52 -10.38 -1.99 -6.23
C PHE A 52 -11.74 -2.67 -6.23
N LEU A 53 -11.86 -3.80 -5.55
CA LEU A 53 -13.14 -4.49 -5.35
C LEU A 53 -14.10 -3.63 -4.52
N ALA A 54 -13.64 -3.03 -3.41
CA ALA A 54 -14.42 -2.13 -2.56
C ALA A 54 -14.97 -0.94 -3.36
N ARG A 55 -14.13 -0.30 -4.19
CA ARG A 55 -14.55 0.76 -5.11
C ARG A 55 -15.60 0.24 -6.11
N GLY A 56 -15.33 -0.90 -6.72
CA GLY A 56 -16.24 -1.52 -7.71
C GLY A 56 -17.60 -1.97 -7.13
N LEU A 57 -17.67 -2.21 -5.82
CA LEU A 57 -18.89 -2.51 -5.06
C LEU A 57 -19.58 -1.23 -4.53
N GLY A 58 -19.00 -0.04 -4.73
CA GLY A 58 -19.56 1.23 -4.32
C GLY A 58 -19.39 1.56 -2.83
N HIS A 59 -18.41 0.95 -2.15
CA HIS A 59 -18.13 1.27 -0.75
C HIS A 59 -17.43 2.63 -0.57
N PHE A 60 -16.83 3.17 -1.61
CA PHE A 60 -16.36 4.55 -1.72
C PHE A 60 -16.34 4.97 -3.20
N ASP A 61 -16.32 6.26 -3.45
CA ASP A 61 -16.29 6.86 -4.79
C ASP A 61 -15.07 7.78 -4.98
N GLU A 62 -14.86 8.23 -6.21
CA GLU A 62 -13.74 9.08 -6.62
C GLU A 62 -13.78 10.51 -5.98
N ASN A 63 -14.91 10.93 -5.40
CA ASN A 63 -15.02 12.21 -4.71
C ASN A 63 -14.51 12.12 -3.27
N SER A 64 -14.57 10.93 -2.68
CA SER A 64 -14.07 10.67 -1.33
C SER A 64 -12.66 10.07 -1.34
N VAL A 65 -12.42 9.08 -2.19
CA VAL A 65 -11.14 8.36 -2.26
C VAL A 65 -10.79 8.06 -3.71
N ARG A 66 -9.61 8.49 -4.13
CA ARG A 66 -9.09 8.19 -5.46
C ARG A 66 -7.91 7.26 -5.37
N LEU A 67 -8.06 6.07 -5.94
CA LEU A 67 -6.96 5.11 -6.07
C LEU A 67 -6.04 5.55 -7.23
N VAL A 68 -4.76 5.74 -6.92
CA VAL A 68 -3.71 6.12 -7.87
C VAL A 68 -2.83 4.90 -8.10
N GLU A 69 -3.10 4.16 -9.19
CA GLU A 69 -2.32 2.99 -9.57
C GLU A 69 -1.02 3.43 -10.26
N CYS A 70 0.11 3.03 -9.70
CA CYS A 70 1.45 3.30 -10.21
C CYS A 70 2.02 2.04 -10.87
N ALA A 71 2.98 2.21 -11.77
CA ALA A 71 3.66 1.11 -12.44
C ALA A 71 4.57 0.29 -11.50
N SER A 72 4.96 0.87 -10.36
CA SER A 72 5.90 0.27 -9.40
C SER A 72 5.77 0.85 -8.00
N SER A 73 6.23 0.13 -6.97
CA SER A 73 6.37 0.63 -5.59
C SER A 73 7.29 1.86 -5.55
N SER A 74 8.35 1.89 -6.35
CA SER A 74 9.25 3.03 -6.46
C SER A 74 8.52 4.33 -6.84
N GLN A 75 7.52 4.24 -7.72
CA GLN A 75 6.69 5.39 -8.07
C GLN A 75 5.75 5.78 -6.94
N VAL A 76 5.13 4.81 -6.25
CA VAL A 76 4.29 5.07 -5.07
C VAL A 76 5.10 5.80 -4.01
N ILE A 77 6.28 5.30 -3.65
CA ILE A 77 7.20 5.89 -2.67
C ILE A 77 7.55 7.33 -3.04
N ARG A 78 7.89 7.60 -4.31
CA ARG A 78 8.20 8.97 -4.78
C ARG A 78 7.01 9.91 -4.60
N GLN A 79 5.82 9.50 -5.06
CA GLN A 79 4.61 10.33 -4.96
C GLN A 79 4.20 10.57 -3.50
N PHE A 80 4.32 9.56 -2.63
CA PHE A 80 4.02 9.67 -1.21
C PHE A 80 5.00 10.61 -0.50
N ARG A 81 6.30 10.48 -0.76
CA ARG A 81 7.34 11.37 -0.23
C ARG A 81 7.13 12.81 -0.69
N ASP A 82 6.78 13.01 -1.95
CA ASP A 82 6.63 14.33 -2.56
C ASP A 82 5.23 14.94 -2.28
N ASN A 83 4.43 14.28 -1.41
CA ASN A 83 3.07 14.69 -1.01
C ASN A 83 2.10 14.84 -2.19
N THR A 84 2.34 14.12 -3.30
CA THR A 84 1.39 14.05 -4.43
C THR A 84 0.22 13.13 -4.09
N ILE A 85 0.45 12.10 -3.27
CA ILE A 85 -0.55 11.24 -2.66
C ILE A 85 -0.41 11.31 -1.12
N GLN A 86 -1.53 11.16 -0.40
CA GLN A 86 -1.56 11.30 1.06
C GLN A 86 -1.56 9.95 1.78
N ALA A 87 -2.02 8.89 1.12
CA ALA A 87 -1.96 7.51 1.61
C ALA A 87 -1.29 6.61 0.57
N ALA A 88 -0.73 5.49 1.04
CA ALA A 88 -0.04 4.54 0.17
C ALA A 88 -0.14 3.11 0.71
N ALA A 89 -0.25 2.13 -0.17
CA ALA A 89 -0.03 0.73 0.10
C ALA A 89 1.46 0.43 -0.14
N LEU A 90 2.17 -0.01 0.90
CA LEU A 90 3.62 -0.22 0.92
C LEU A 90 3.95 -1.44 1.79
N THR A 91 5.14 -1.99 1.64
CA THR A 91 5.69 -2.98 2.57
C THR A 91 6.38 -2.34 3.76
N ILE A 92 6.51 -3.06 4.88
CA ILE A 92 7.15 -2.53 6.11
C ILE A 92 8.61 -2.11 5.89
N ASP A 93 9.37 -2.81 5.07
CA ASP A 93 10.74 -2.42 4.72
C ASP A 93 10.79 -1.08 3.98
N GLU A 94 9.83 -0.81 3.09
CA GLU A 94 9.66 0.48 2.41
C GLU A 94 9.27 1.59 3.40
N VAL A 95 8.40 1.28 4.39
CA VAL A 95 8.08 2.19 5.49
C VAL A 95 9.31 2.53 6.32
N LEU A 96 10.14 1.54 6.65
CA LEU A 96 11.42 1.74 7.37
C LEU A 96 12.34 2.69 6.60
N LEU A 97 12.48 2.54 5.28
CA LEU A 97 13.26 3.46 4.43
C LEU A 97 12.71 4.89 4.46
N LEU A 98 11.39 5.06 4.39
CA LEU A 98 10.77 6.37 4.45
C LEU A 98 10.99 7.04 5.81
N ARG A 99 10.88 6.27 6.90
CA ARG A 99 11.12 6.74 8.27
C ARG A 99 12.59 7.08 8.51
N GLU A 100 13.53 6.30 7.97
CA GLU A 100 14.95 6.61 8.02
C GLU A 100 15.25 8.00 7.42
N ARG A 101 14.55 8.36 6.35
CA ARG A 101 14.64 9.65 5.66
C ARG A 101 13.83 10.77 6.35
N GLY A 102 13.22 10.48 7.50
CA GLY A 102 12.54 11.46 8.33
C GLY A 102 11.09 11.75 7.93
N LEU A 103 10.46 10.93 7.07
CA LEU A 103 9.06 11.12 6.71
C LEU A 103 8.16 10.74 7.91
N ASP A 104 7.28 11.65 8.32
CA ASP A 104 6.27 11.37 9.35
C ASP A 104 5.01 10.78 8.72
N LEU A 105 4.67 9.56 9.14
CA LEU A 105 3.56 8.77 8.61
C LEU A 105 2.93 7.91 9.72
N ARG A 106 1.74 7.38 9.43
CA ARG A 106 1.06 6.40 10.33
C ARG A 106 0.70 5.15 9.53
N VAL A 107 1.07 4.01 10.08
CA VAL A 107 0.60 2.67 9.63
C VAL A 107 -0.74 2.43 10.29
N VAL A 108 -1.78 2.21 9.49
CA VAL A 108 -3.18 2.15 9.95
C VAL A 108 -3.90 0.84 9.62
N LEU A 109 -3.27 -0.04 8.84
CA LEU A 109 -3.81 -1.34 8.44
C LEU A 109 -2.66 -2.25 8.03
N VAL A 110 -2.70 -3.53 8.42
CA VAL A 110 -1.98 -4.61 7.73
C VAL A 110 -2.90 -5.12 6.63
N MET A 111 -2.46 -4.99 5.39
CA MET A 111 -3.25 -5.36 4.21
C MET A 111 -3.11 -6.84 3.91
N ASP A 112 -1.87 -7.31 3.83
CA ASP A 112 -1.57 -8.73 3.72
C ASP A 112 -0.15 -9.07 4.24
N ILE A 113 0.10 -10.38 4.35
CA ILE A 113 1.40 -10.96 4.67
C ILE A 113 1.71 -11.94 3.56
N SER A 114 2.84 -11.72 2.88
CA SER A 114 3.28 -12.59 1.79
C SER A 114 3.84 -13.91 2.33
N GLN A 115 3.24 -15.01 1.91
CA GLN A 115 3.59 -16.38 2.26
C GLN A 115 3.69 -17.24 0.98
N GLY A 116 4.50 -16.79 0.02
CA GLY A 116 4.66 -17.37 -1.30
C GLY A 116 4.19 -16.46 -2.45
N GLY A 117 3.77 -15.22 -2.16
CA GLY A 117 3.37 -14.23 -3.17
C GLY A 117 4.54 -13.63 -3.93
N ASP A 118 5.63 -13.36 -3.24
CA ASP A 118 6.89 -12.89 -3.82
C ASP A 118 7.79 -14.07 -4.18
N ALA A 119 8.47 -13.98 -5.33
CA ALA A 119 9.29 -15.07 -5.85
C ALA A 119 10.51 -14.57 -6.62
N ILE A 120 11.52 -15.45 -6.71
CA ILE A 120 12.62 -15.31 -7.67
C ILE A 120 12.40 -16.32 -8.79
N LEU A 121 12.20 -15.78 -9.99
CA LEU A 121 12.10 -16.57 -11.21
C LEU A 121 13.39 -16.47 -12.01
N ALA A 122 13.75 -17.56 -12.65
CA ALA A 122 14.98 -17.65 -13.45
C ALA A 122 14.72 -18.38 -14.75
N ARG A 123 15.72 -18.36 -15.62
CA ARG A 123 15.71 -19.12 -16.86
C ARG A 123 15.80 -20.61 -16.60
N PRO A 124 15.23 -21.48 -17.45
CA PRO A 124 15.11 -22.92 -17.21
C PRO A 124 16.45 -23.65 -17.12
N GLU A 125 17.55 -23.06 -17.58
CA GLU A 125 18.90 -23.62 -17.41
C GLU A 125 19.48 -23.48 -16.00
N MET A 126 18.90 -22.63 -15.15
CA MET A 126 19.25 -22.51 -13.73
C MET A 126 18.38 -23.47 -12.93
N GLN A 127 18.97 -24.24 -12.02
CA GLN A 127 18.26 -25.29 -11.28
C GLN A 127 18.09 -24.93 -9.80
N ASP A 128 18.97 -24.10 -9.25
CA ASP A 128 18.94 -23.66 -7.86
C ASP A 128 19.46 -22.23 -7.69
N LEU A 129 19.40 -21.72 -6.43
CA LEU A 129 19.84 -20.37 -6.10
C LEU A 129 21.35 -20.15 -6.30
N ALA A 130 22.19 -21.20 -6.22
CA ALA A 130 23.62 -21.07 -6.41
C ALA A 130 23.98 -20.73 -7.87
N ASP A 131 23.12 -21.10 -8.83
CA ASP A 131 23.27 -20.76 -10.25
C ASP A 131 23.13 -19.24 -10.53
N LEU A 132 22.64 -18.46 -9.56
CA LEU A 132 22.56 -17.01 -9.66
C LEU A 132 23.96 -16.34 -9.60
N ARG A 133 25.02 -17.04 -9.19
CA ARG A 133 26.37 -16.50 -9.14
C ARG A 133 26.80 -15.95 -10.49
N GLY A 134 27.20 -14.68 -10.54
CA GLY A 134 27.61 -13.97 -11.74
C GLY A 134 26.47 -13.60 -12.71
N ARG A 135 25.19 -13.89 -12.35
CA ARG A 135 24.04 -13.63 -13.21
C ARG A 135 23.48 -12.22 -13.00
N LYS A 136 22.74 -11.74 -13.99
CA LYS A 136 21.99 -10.50 -13.93
C LYS A 136 20.61 -10.76 -13.32
N VAL A 137 20.35 -10.20 -12.15
CA VAL A 137 19.09 -10.34 -11.45
C VAL A 137 18.33 -9.02 -11.47
N GLY A 138 17.16 -9.01 -12.10
CA GLY A 138 16.24 -7.86 -12.12
C GLY A 138 15.61 -7.69 -10.74
N VAL A 139 15.67 -6.48 -10.21
CA VAL A 139 15.01 -6.08 -8.98
C VAL A 139 14.40 -4.71 -9.15
N GLU A 140 13.25 -4.47 -8.53
CA GLU A 140 12.71 -3.14 -8.44
C GLU A 140 13.58 -2.26 -7.52
N ASN A 141 13.67 -0.98 -7.83
CA ASN A 141 14.52 -0.01 -7.11
C ASN A 141 14.01 0.33 -5.68
N ALA A 142 12.90 -0.28 -5.26
CA ALA A 142 12.41 -0.25 -3.89
C ALA A 142 13.16 -1.26 -3.01
N ALA A 143 13.05 -1.13 -1.69
CA ALA A 143 13.75 -1.98 -0.74
C ALA A 143 13.42 -3.46 -0.88
N LEU A 144 12.13 -3.81 -1.11
CA LEU A 144 11.63 -5.18 -1.09
C LEU A 144 12.40 -6.10 -2.05
N GLY A 145 12.59 -5.70 -3.32
CA GLY A 145 13.28 -6.55 -4.29
C GLY A 145 14.71 -6.92 -3.88
N ALA A 146 15.47 -5.94 -3.36
CA ALA A 146 16.83 -6.17 -2.86
C ALA A 146 16.83 -7.01 -1.58
N PHE A 147 15.84 -6.82 -0.70
CA PHE A 147 15.67 -7.58 0.53
C PHE A 147 15.39 -9.06 0.24
N VAL A 148 14.42 -9.37 -0.62
CA VAL A 148 14.08 -10.75 -1.03
C VAL A 148 15.28 -11.43 -1.68
N LEU A 149 15.97 -10.74 -2.59
CA LEU A 149 17.17 -11.29 -3.24
C LEU A 149 18.26 -11.60 -2.21
N MET A 150 18.56 -10.69 -1.31
CA MET A 150 19.55 -10.87 -0.25
C MET A 150 19.21 -12.09 0.62
N ARG A 151 17.97 -12.24 1.06
CA ARG A 151 17.50 -13.37 1.87
C ARG A 151 17.65 -14.71 1.13
N ALA A 152 17.32 -14.74 -0.17
CA ALA A 152 17.49 -15.94 -0.99
C ALA A 152 18.96 -16.32 -1.16
N LEU A 153 19.84 -15.36 -1.47
CA LEU A 153 21.26 -15.58 -1.66
C LEU A 153 21.94 -16.11 -0.38
N GLN A 154 21.55 -15.62 0.80
CA GLN A 154 22.07 -16.10 2.09
C GLN A 154 21.86 -17.60 2.31
N LYS A 155 20.82 -18.22 1.72
CA LYS A 155 20.56 -19.65 1.86
C LYS A 155 21.58 -20.55 1.16
N VAL A 156 22.34 -19.99 0.23
CA VAL A 156 23.36 -20.70 -0.56
C VAL A 156 24.74 -20.08 -0.39
N ASP A 157 24.98 -19.40 0.73
CA ASP A 157 26.24 -18.73 1.05
C ASP A 157 26.72 -17.77 -0.05
N LEU A 158 25.75 -17.08 -0.69
CA LEU A 158 26.00 -15.98 -1.62
C LEU A 158 25.60 -14.65 -0.99
N SER A 159 26.15 -13.59 -1.57
CA SER A 159 25.83 -12.21 -1.22
C SER A 159 25.42 -11.43 -2.47
N VAL A 160 24.89 -10.22 -2.28
CA VAL A 160 24.52 -9.34 -3.40
C VAL A 160 25.71 -8.94 -4.28
N GLN A 161 26.94 -9.07 -3.79
CA GLN A 161 28.18 -8.85 -4.56
C GLN A 161 28.49 -10.01 -5.51
N ASP A 162 27.90 -11.18 -5.29
CA ASP A 162 28.09 -12.36 -6.15
C ASP A 162 27.18 -12.34 -7.40
N VAL A 163 26.26 -11.37 -7.49
CA VAL A 163 25.33 -11.20 -8.62
C VAL A 163 25.41 -9.78 -9.20
N THR A 164 24.89 -9.57 -10.39
CA THR A 164 24.72 -8.24 -10.97
C THR A 164 23.27 -7.82 -10.82
N MET A 165 22.96 -6.99 -9.82
CA MET A 165 21.62 -6.43 -9.70
C MET A 165 21.35 -5.43 -10.82
N VAL A 166 20.24 -5.61 -11.52
CA VAL A 166 19.76 -4.73 -12.59
C VAL A 166 18.47 -4.08 -12.12
N SER A 167 18.48 -2.75 -12.00
CA SER A 167 17.27 -2.00 -11.64
C SER A 167 16.25 -2.06 -12.78
N VAL A 168 15.09 -2.66 -12.51
CA VAL A 168 13.97 -2.80 -13.44
C VAL A 168 12.69 -2.48 -12.68
N GLU A 169 11.86 -1.60 -13.21
CA GLU A 169 10.55 -1.30 -12.62
C GLU A 169 9.60 -2.50 -12.82
N ALA A 170 8.64 -2.70 -11.92
CA ALA A 170 7.81 -3.90 -11.91
C ALA A 170 7.06 -4.17 -13.21
N ASP A 171 6.52 -3.14 -13.85
CA ASP A 171 5.83 -3.24 -15.15
C ASP A 171 6.74 -3.64 -16.32
N GLU A 172 8.05 -3.51 -16.16
CA GLU A 172 9.08 -3.87 -17.14
C GLU A 172 9.70 -5.26 -16.89
N HIS A 173 9.43 -5.93 -15.77
CA HIS A 173 10.02 -7.22 -15.40
C HIS A 173 9.83 -8.29 -16.51
N GLU A 174 8.59 -8.44 -17.01
CA GLU A 174 8.26 -9.40 -18.04
C GLU A 174 9.07 -9.15 -19.31
N ARG A 175 9.10 -7.90 -19.79
CA ARG A 175 9.85 -7.50 -20.99
C ARG A 175 11.35 -7.73 -20.81
N ALA A 176 11.93 -7.29 -19.68
CA ALA A 176 13.36 -7.41 -19.41
C ALA A 176 13.80 -8.88 -19.36
N PHE A 177 12.98 -9.75 -18.75
CA PHE A 177 13.25 -11.18 -18.69
C PHE A 177 13.14 -11.85 -20.05
N LEU A 178 12.05 -11.65 -20.80
CA LEU A 178 11.83 -12.26 -22.11
C LEU A 178 12.83 -11.78 -23.17
N SER A 179 13.26 -10.52 -23.11
CA SER A 179 14.27 -9.97 -24.02
C SER A 179 15.73 -10.30 -23.64
N GLN A 180 15.94 -11.11 -22.62
CA GLN A 180 17.26 -11.54 -22.14
C GLN A 180 18.15 -10.41 -21.60
N GLN A 181 17.58 -9.31 -21.15
CA GLN A 181 18.33 -8.26 -20.45
C GLN A 181 18.74 -8.69 -19.04
N ILE A 182 17.95 -9.58 -18.42
CA ILE A 182 18.18 -10.19 -17.10
C ILE A 182 18.07 -11.72 -17.20
N ASP A 183 18.75 -12.42 -16.30
CA ASP A 183 18.76 -13.87 -16.24
C ASP A 183 17.76 -14.41 -15.22
N ALA A 184 17.51 -13.65 -14.16
CA ALA A 184 16.53 -13.91 -13.13
C ALA A 184 15.83 -12.61 -12.72
N VAL A 185 14.71 -12.71 -12.00
CA VAL A 185 13.96 -11.54 -11.55
C VAL A 185 13.27 -11.84 -10.22
N VAL A 186 13.35 -10.88 -9.29
CA VAL A 186 12.48 -10.85 -8.12
C VAL A 186 11.16 -10.23 -8.55
N THR A 187 10.06 -10.97 -8.43
CA THR A 187 8.77 -10.55 -8.97
C THR A 187 7.60 -11.20 -8.23
N PHE A 188 6.40 -10.80 -8.61
CA PHE A 188 5.14 -11.20 -8.00
C PHE A 188 4.03 -11.25 -9.07
N ASP A 189 2.83 -11.69 -8.68
CA ASP A 189 1.69 -11.72 -9.59
C ASP A 189 1.11 -10.33 -9.88
N PRO A 190 0.71 -10.08 -11.15
CA PRO A 190 0.47 -11.05 -12.22
C PRO A 190 1.68 -11.42 -13.09
N ILE A 191 2.83 -10.80 -12.88
CA ILE A 191 4.03 -10.98 -13.73
C ILE A 191 4.59 -12.39 -13.55
N ARG A 192 4.66 -12.87 -12.30
CA ARG A 192 5.09 -14.23 -11.96
C ARG A 192 4.35 -15.29 -12.80
N SER A 193 3.02 -15.27 -12.80
CA SER A 193 2.21 -16.24 -13.54
C SER A 193 2.46 -16.19 -15.04
N ARG A 194 2.68 -15.00 -15.61
CA ARG A 194 2.99 -14.84 -17.03
C ARG A 194 4.37 -15.40 -17.38
N LEU A 195 5.37 -15.12 -16.56
CA LEU A 195 6.73 -15.64 -16.78
C LEU A 195 6.81 -17.16 -16.60
N LEU A 196 6.11 -17.73 -15.60
CA LEU A 196 6.00 -19.19 -15.46
C LEU A 196 5.34 -19.82 -16.68
N ALA A 197 4.27 -19.23 -17.20
CA ALA A 197 3.63 -19.69 -18.44
C ALA A 197 4.55 -19.56 -19.67
N ALA A 198 5.51 -18.63 -19.66
CA ALA A 198 6.53 -18.47 -20.69
C ALA A 198 7.76 -19.37 -20.50
N GLY A 199 7.77 -20.27 -19.50
CA GLY A 199 8.82 -21.26 -19.26
C GLY A 199 9.89 -20.85 -18.25
N ALA A 200 9.71 -19.77 -17.53
CA ALA A 200 10.56 -19.46 -16.36
C ALA A 200 10.38 -20.52 -15.28
N ILE A 201 11.41 -20.75 -14.47
CA ILE A 201 11.34 -21.61 -13.29
C ILE A 201 11.42 -20.76 -12.02
N GLN A 202 10.81 -21.23 -10.95
CA GLN A 202 10.88 -20.58 -9.64
C GLN A 202 12.01 -21.21 -8.83
N LEU A 203 12.96 -20.37 -8.39
CA LEU A 203 14.07 -20.78 -7.53
C LEU A 203 13.79 -20.53 -6.04
N PHE A 204 12.93 -19.56 -5.73
CA PHE A 204 12.65 -19.11 -4.38
C PHE A 204 11.27 -18.49 -4.27
N ASP A 205 10.64 -18.54 -3.11
CA ASP A 205 9.49 -17.69 -2.79
C ASP A 205 9.44 -17.30 -1.30
N SER A 206 8.51 -16.41 -0.94
CA SER A 206 8.40 -15.84 0.41
C SER A 206 7.89 -16.85 1.48
N THR A 207 7.53 -18.08 1.14
CA THR A 207 7.29 -19.14 2.15
C THR A 207 8.55 -19.46 2.95
N GLU A 208 9.72 -19.16 2.35
CA GLU A 208 11.03 -19.39 2.98
C GLU A 208 11.49 -18.23 3.88
N MET A 209 10.69 -17.15 3.98
CA MET A 209 10.91 -15.99 4.84
C MET A 209 9.60 -15.58 5.54
N PRO A 210 9.07 -16.47 6.41
CA PRO A 210 7.74 -16.29 6.98
C PRO A 210 7.63 -15.02 7.82
N ASN A 211 6.57 -14.24 7.59
CA ASN A 211 6.26 -12.97 8.26
C ASN A 211 7.31 -11.86 8.05
N GLU A 212 8.22 -11.98 7.09
CA GLU A 212 9.20 -10.92 6.81
C GLU A 212 8.66 -9.88 5.81
N ILE A 213 7.70 -10.25 4.95
CA ILE A 213 7.06 -9.34 3.99
C ILE A 213 5.64 -9.07 4.47
N VAL A 214 5.41 -7.85 4.92
CA VAL A 214 4.12 -7.38 5.45
C VAL A 214 3.71 -6.12 4.72
N ASP A 215 2.59 -6.19 4.02
CA ASP A 215 1.99 -5.08 3.30
C ASP A 215 1.07 -4.27 4.22
N VAL A 216 1.21 -2.95 4.18
CA VAL A 216 0.50 -2.04 5.07
C VAL A 216 -0.09 -0.85 4.31
N LEU A 217 -1.20 -0.34 4.82
CA LEU A 217 -1.70 0.98 4.44
C LEU A 217 -1.09 2.03 5.35
N VAL A 218 -0.44 3.01 4.75
CA VAL A 218 0.12 4.17 5.46
C VAL A 218 -0.56 5.46 5.03
N ILE A 219 -0.62 6.42 5.93
CA ILE A 219 -1.05 7.79 5.66
C ILE A 219 -0.02 8.77 6.21
N ARG A 220 0.21 9.88 5.51
CA ARG A 220 1.05 10.97 6.03
C ARG A 220 0.44 11.53 7.31
N ALA A 221 1.28 11.79 8.32
CA ALA A 221 0.80 12.31 9.60
C ALA A 221 0.12 13.69 9.46
N ASP A 222 0.63 14.54 8.57
CA ASP A 222 0.08 15.88 8.28
C ASP A 222 -1.25 15.84 7.50
N ALA A 223 -1.62 14.70 6.94
CA ALA A 223 -2.85 14.49 6.19
C ALA A 223 -3.93 13.75 7.00
N LEU A 224 -3.55 13.06 8.08
CA LEU A 224 -4.44 12.16 8.82
C LEU A 224 -5.71 12.87 9.32
N GLU A 225 -5.58 14.00 10.02
CA GLU A 225 -6.72 14.74 10.58
C GLU A 225 -7.68 15.21 9.46
N ARG A 226 -7.13 15.77 8.39
CA ARG A 226 -7.93 16.28 7.25
C ARG A 226 -8.69 15.18 6.51
N HIS A 227 -8.12 13.99 6.40
CA HIS A 227 -8.68 12.87 5.64
C HIS A 227 -9.20 11.74 6.51
N GLN A 228 -9.42 11.96 7.82
CA GLN A 228 -9.86 10.91 8.74
C GLN A 228 -11.15 10.22 8.27
N SER A 229 -12.17 10.99 7.86
CA SER A 229 -13.43 10.45 7.36
C SER A 229 -13.26 9.58 6.11
N HIS A 230 -12.40 10.01 5.18
CA HIS A 230 -12.08 9.27 3.97
C HIS A 230 -11.28 8.00 4.28
N LEU A 231 -10.31 8.07 5.21
CA LEU A 231 -9.56 6.92 5.68
C LEU A 231 -10.48 5.86 6.30
N ILE A 232 -11.38 6.25 7.19
CA ILE A 232 -12.37 5.33 7.79
C ILE A 232 -13.26 4.68 6.71
N THR A 233 -13.61 5.44 5.68
CA THR A 233 -14.37 4.91 4.54
C THR A 233 -13.58 3.86 3.76
N VAL A 234 -12.29 4.08 3.52
CA VAL A 234 -11.39 3.09 2.90
C VAL A 234 -11.31 1.82 3.75
N LEU A 235 -11.04 1.96 5.05
CA LEU A 235 -10.88 0.83 5.96
C LEU A 235 -12.15 -0.02 6.04
N ARG A 236 -13.33 0.60 6.13
CA ARG A 236 -14.62 -0.12 6.07
C ARG A 236 -14.83 -0.82 4.73
N GLY A 237 -14.52 -0.12 3.63
CA GLY A 237 -14.59 -0.69 2.29
C GLY A 237 -13.68 -1.90 2.13
N TRP A 238 -12.47 -1.83 2.67
CA TRP A 238 -11.51 -2.92 2.68
C TRP A 238 -12.07 -4.19 3.32
N PHE A 239 -12.54 -4.12 4.57
CA PHE A 239 -13.07 -5.29 5.25
C PHE A 239 -14.36 -5.83 4.61
N LYS A 240 -15.23 -4.97 4.11
CA LYS A 240 -16.41 -5.40 3.32
C LYS A 240 -16.02 -6.12 2.02
N ALA A 241 -14.93 -5.70 1.39
CA ALA A 241 -14.42 -6.39 0.21
C ALA A 241 -13.82 -7.76 0.55
N LEU A 242 -13.14 -7.91 1.70
CA LEU A 242 -12.68 -9.21 2.18
C LEU A 242 -13.86 -10.15 2.48
N GLU A 243 -14.87 -9.67 3.20
CA GLU A 243 -16.11 -10.43 3.44
C GLU A 243 -16.79 -10.84 2.13
N TYR A 244 -16.83 -9.94 1.15
CA TYR A 244 -17.42 -10.23 -0.16
C TYR A 244 -16.62 -11.31 -0.92
N LEU A 245 -15.30 -11.28 -0.84
CA LEU A 245 -14.42 -12.32 -1.42
C LEU A 245 -14.71 -13.70 -0.82
N GLU A 246 -14.96 -13.78 0.48
CA GLU A 246 -15.31 -15.03 1.17
C GLU A 246 -16.69 -15.52 0.80
N GLN A 247 -17.69 -14.62 0.77
CA GLN A 247 -19.10 -14.97 0.55
C GLN A 247 -19.43 -15.20 -0.93
N ASN A 248 -18.73 -14.52 -1.85
CA ASN A 248 -18.99 -14.54 -3.28
C ASN A 248 -17.71 -14.80 -4.12
N PRO A 249 -16.96 -15.87 -3.84
CA PRO A 249 -15.60 -16.06 -4.38
C PRO A 249 -15.57 -16.06 -5.92
N ASP A 250 -16.51 -16.74 -6.58
CA ASP A 250 -16.49 -16.83 -8.05
C ASP A 250 -16.79 -15.49 -8.74
N GLU A 251 -17.67 -14.67 -8.17
CA GLU A 251 -17.93 -13.34 -8.73
C GLU A 251 -16.79 -12.37 -8.46
N ALA A 252 -16.27 -12.35 -7.25
CA ALA A 252 -15.13 -11.53 -6.86
C ALA A 252 -13.91 -11.86 -7.72
N LEU A 253 -13.60 -13.15 -7.91
CA LEU A 253 -12.51 -13.60 -8.77
C LEU A 253 -12.70 -13.20 -10.25
N ARG A 254 -13.92 -13.23 -10.77
CA ARG A 254 -14.19 -12.73 -12.14
C ARG A 254 -13.90 -11.23 -12.26
N ARG A 255 -14.26 -10.42 -11.25
CA ARG A 255 -13.98 -8.98 -11.23
C ARG A 255 -12.48 -8.70 -11.20
N VAL A 256 -11.75 -9.36 -10.30
CA VAL A 256 -10.28 -9.28 -10.21
C VAL A 256 -9.62 -9.74 -11.51
N SER A 257 -10.01 -10.90 -12.05
CA SER A 257 -9.51 -11.47 -13.30
C SER A 257 -9.63 -10.49 -14.48
N HIS A 258 -10.76 -9.82 -14.60
CA HIS A 258 -10.97 -8.82 -15.66
C HIS A 258 -10.00 -7.63 -15.52
N ARG A 259 -9.65 -7.22 -14.30
CA ARG A 259 -8.76 -6.10 -14.04
C ARG A 259 -7.29 -6.44 -14.28
N ILE A 260 -6.79 -7.53 -13.67
CA ILE A 260 -5.35 -7.86 -13.69
C ILE A 260 -4.94 -8.78 -14.86
N LYS A 261 -5.90 -9.24 -15.65
CA LYS A 261 -5.68 -10.10 -16.84
C LYS A 261 -5.02 -11.46 -16.51
N LEU A 262 -5.36 -12.04 -15.36
CA LEU A 262 -5.08 -13.43 -15.02
C LEU A 262 -6.37 -14.24 -15.07
N THR A 263 -6.24 -15.55 -15.28
CA THR A 263 -7.37 -16.48 -15.13
C THR A 263 -7.78 -16.60 -13.67
N THR A 264 -9.01 -16.97 -13.40
CA THR A 264 -9.49 -17.19 -12.01
C THR A 264 -8.68 -18.28 -11.30
N GLU A 265 -8.17 -19.28 -12.02
CA GLU A 265 -7.34 -20.33 -11.43
C GLU A 265 -5.95 -19.80 -11.05
N GLN A 266 -5.32 -18.97 -11.88
CA GLN A 266 -4.07 -18.31 -11.53
C GLN A 266 -4.24 -17.43 -10.30
N ILE A 267 -5.34 -16.66 -10.21
CA ILE A 267 -5.61 -15.82 -9.04
C ILE A 267 -5.81 -16.69 -7.78
N LYS A 268 -6.58 -17.78 -7.85
CA LYS A 268 -6.75 -18.72 -6.73
C LYS A 268 -5.41 -19.29 -6.27
N GLN A 269 -4.53 -19.62 -7.21
CA GLN A 269 -3.19 -20.11 -6.89
C GLN A 269 -2.35 -19.04 -6.17
N SER A 270 -2.36 -17.81 -6.69
CA SER A 270 -1.60 -16.69 -6.11
C SER A 270 -2.13 -16.28 -4.74
N GLN A 271 -3.45 -16.29 -4.53
CA GLN A 271 -4.07 -15.99 -3.24
C GLN A 271 -3.66 -16.95 -2.12
N ARG A 272 -3.27 -18.21 -2.44
CA ARG A 272 -2.72 -19.15 -1.44
C ARG A 272 -1.41 -18.67 -0.83
N GLY A 273 -0.70 -17.80 -1.54
CA GLY A 273 0.54 -17.19 -1.09
C GLY A 273 0.34 -15.86 -0.33
N LEU A 274 -0.90 -15.51 0.03
CA LEU A 274 -1.24 -14.27 0.72
C LEU A 274 -2.16 -14.54 1.90
N HIS A 275 -1.88 -13.91 3.04
CA HIS A 275 -2.77 -13.85 4.17
C HIS A 275 -3.23 -12.40 4.39
N ALA A 276 -4.49 -12.10 4.12
CA ALA A 276 -5.10 -10.79 4.38
C ALA A 276 -5.78 -10.82 5.75
N PRO A 277 -5.22 -10.18 6.80
CA PRO A 277 -5.78 -10.20 8.14
C PRO A 277 -7.16 -9.52 8.19
N ASN A 278 -8.11 -10.14 8.85
CA ASN A 278 -9.41 -9.56 9.13
C ASN A 278 -9.32 -8.41 10.17
N LEU A 279 -10.45 -7.76 10.49
CA LEU A 279 -10.46 -6.62 11.41
C LEU A 279 -9.94 -6.98 12.81
N GLN A 280 -10.30 -8.15 13.34
CA GLN A 280 -9.86 -8.57 14.68
C GLN A 280 -8.36 -8.88 14.70
N GLU A 281 -7.85 -9.56 13.69
CA GLU A 281 -6.41 -9.81 13.51
C GLU A 281 -5.63 -8.50 13.37
N ASN A 282 -6.15 -7.55 12.60
CA ASN A 282 -5.54 -6.22 12.46
C ASN A 282 -5.49 -5.46 13.79
N LEU A 283 -6.57 -5.47 14.58
CA LEU A 283 -6.58 -4.87 15.91
C LEU A 283 -5.53 -5.49 16.85
N LEU A 284 -5.27 -6.79 16.73
CA LEU A 284 -4.21 -7.47 17.47
C LEU A 284 -2.82 -7.09 16.94
N LEU A 285 -2.63 -7.06 15.61
CA LEU A 285 -1.34 -6.77 14.98
C LEU A 285 -0.86 -5.34 15.25
N LEU A 286 -1.78 -4.36 15.26
CA LEU A 286 -1.46 -2.95 15.48
C LEU A 286 -1.61 -2.53 16.96
N GLY A 287 -2.28 -3.31 17.79
CA GLY A 287 -2.54 -3.01 19.20
C GLY A 287 -1.42 -3.47 20.13
N GLY A 288 -1.40 -2.90 21.34
CA GLY A 288 -0.37 -3.20 22.34
C GLY A 288 0.83 -2.24 22.28
N GLN A 289 1.74 -2.36 23.27
CA GLN A 289 2.98 -1.58 23.35
C GLN A 289 4.09 -2.46 23.93
N PRO A 290 5.09 -2.93 23.11
CA PRO A 290 5.06 -2.82 21.65
C PRO A 290 3.92 -3.65 21.01
N SER A 291 3.48 -3.26 19.83
CA SER A 291 2.57 -4.08 19.03
C SER A 291 3.33 -5.23 18.31
N PRO A 292 2.66 -6.34 17.96
CA PRO A 292 3.30 -7.40 17.16
C PRO A 292 3.92 -6.89 15.85
N LEU A 293 3.29 -5.91 15.19
CA LEU A 293 3.84 -5.30 14.00
C LEU A 293 5.10 -4.47 14.30
N GLU A 294 5.14 -3.76 15.43
CA GLU A 294 6.34 -3.03 15.86
C GLU A 294 7.51 -3.96 16.14
N GLU A 295 7.26 -5.09 16.83
CA GLU A 295 8.30 -6.12 17.06
C GLU A 295 8.81 -6.71 15.74
N ASN A 296 7.91 -6.97 14.79
CA ASN A 296 8.28 -7.44 13.46
C ASN A 296 9.16 -6.42 12.73
N ALA A 297 8.73 -5.16 12.66
CA ALA A 297 9.47 -4.07 12.04
C ALA A 297 10.85 -3.85 12.68
N SER A 298 10.97 -4.00 14.00
CA SER A 298 12.25 -3.88 14.72
C SER A 298 13.24 -4.98 14.33
N ARG A 299 12.76 -6.23 14.20
CA ARG A 299 13.60 -7.34 13.71
C ARG A 299 14.03 -7.09 12.26
N LEU A 300 13.10 -6.68 11.40
CA LEU A 300 13.38 -6.37 10.00
C LEU A 300 14.38 -5.22 9.87
N SER A 301 14.20 -4.15 10.65
CA SER A 301 15.14 -3.01 10.70
C SER A 301 16.56 -3.47 11.02
N THR A 302 16.73 -4.40 11.99
CA THR A 302 18.05 -4.96 12.32
C THR A 302 18.65 -5.71 11.13
N VAL A 303 17.87 -6.60 10.50
CA VAL A 303 18.34 -7.36 9.32
C VAL A 303 18.73 -6.41 8.18
N MET A 304 17.96 -5.35 7.95
CA MET A 304 18.24 -4.37 6.88
C MET A 304 19.50 -3.56 7.17
N VAL A 305 19.78 -3.19 8.42
CA VAL A 305 21.02 -2.50 8.82
C VAL A 305 22.22 -3.42 8.64
N ASP A 306 22.13 -4.66 9.12
CA ASP A 306 23.22 -5.65 9.03
C ASP A 306 23.64 -5.94 7.57
N ASN A 307 22.71 -5.72 6.64
CA ASN A 307 22.92 -5.95 5.20
C ASN A 307 23.05 -4.64 4.38
N ALA A 308 23.24 -3.51 5.04
CA ALA A 308 23.43 -2.19 4.43
C ALA A 308 22.25 -1.72 3.53
N LEU A 309 21.04 -2.23 3.77
CA LEU A 309 19.80 -1.76 3.17
C LEU A 309 19.23 -0.54 3.92
N LEU A 310 19.57 -0.39 5.21
CA LEU A 310 19.37 0.81 6.01
C LEU A 310 20.72 1.30 6.55
N GLY A 311 20.91 2.60 6.64
CA GLY A 311 22.10 3.19 7.23
C GLY A 311 22.10 3.23 8.75
N LYS A 312 20.91 3.13 9.36
CA LYS A 312 20.70 3.10 10.83
C LYS A 312 19.42 2.37 11.19
N GLY A 313 19.36 1.87 12.42
CA GLY A 313 18.13 1.29 12.96
C GLY A 313 16.97 2.28 13.02
N VAL A 314 15.79 1.83 12.66
CA VAL A 314 14.53 2.58 12.64
C VAL A 314 13.52 1.92 13.56
N VAL A 315 12.80 2.71 14.37
CA VAL A 315 11.74 2.27 15.26
C VAL A 315 10.41 2.85 14.76
N LEU A 316 9.34 2.07 14.83
CA LEU A 316 8.00 2.46 14.37
C LEU A 316 7.00 2.68 15.52
N SER A 317 7.44 2.78 16.78
CA SER A 317 6.55 2.91 17.96
C SER A 317 5.61 4.11 17.91
N ASP A 318 6.04 5.21 17.28
CA ASP A 318 5.25 6.43 17.09
C ASP A 318 4.45 6.46 15.77
N CYS A 319 4.59 5.41 14.97
CA CYS A 319 4.02 5.36 13.61
C CYS A 319 2.84 4.41 13.49
N ILE A 320 2.72 3.40 14.36
CA ILE A 320 1.66 2.39 14.29
C ILE A 320 0.45 2.88 15.08
N SER A 321 -0.73 2.90 14.45
CA SER A 321 -1.96 3.35 15.07
C SER A 321 -3.14 2.41 14.77
N ALA A 322 -3.69 1.81 15.82
CA ALA A 322 -4.94 1.05 15.74
C ALA A 322 -6.20 1.94 15.88
N GLU A 323 -6.07 3.22 16.19
CA GLU A 323 -7.21 4.12 16.44
C GLU A 323 -8.23 4.15 15.28
N PRO A 324 -7.82 4.28 14.00
CA PRO A 324 -8.77 4.26 12.89
C PRO A 324 -9.56 2.94 12.81
N LEU A 325 -8.93 1.80 13.16
CA LEU A 325 -9.59 0.49 13.16
C LEU A 325 -10.60 0.34 14.31
N MET A 326 -10.32 0.94 15.47
CA MET A 326 -11.28 0.96 16.58
C MET A 326 -12.55 1.72 16.17
N GLU A 327 -12.44 2.82 15.41
CA GLU A 327 -13.59 3.56 14.88
C GLU A 327 -14.38 2.74 13.84
N VAL A 328 -13.69 1.91 13.04
CA VAL A 328 -14.36 0.96 12.13
C VAL A 328 -15.14 -0.10 12.91
N SER A 329 -14.57 -0.62 14.00
CA SER A 329 -15.17 -1.67 14.84
C SER A 329 -16.37 -1.19 15.66
N ALA A 330 -16.43 0.11 16.02
CA ALA A 330 -17.45 0.68 16.90
C ALA A 330 -18.83 0.90 16.22
N ARG A 331 -18.95 0.71 14.92
CA ARG A 331 -20.15 0.95 14.10
C ARG A 331 -20.52 -0.25 13.25
#